data_05effd5023ff080cb94c0a81a05f2ded
#
_entry.id   05effd5023ff080cb94c0a81a05f2ded
#
_cell.length_a   1.000
_cell.length_b   1.000
_cell.length_c   1.000
_cell.angle_alpha   90.00
_cell.angle_beta   90.00
_cell.angle_gamma   90.00
#
_symmetry.space_group_name_H-M   'P 1'
#
loop_
_entity.id
_entity.type
_entity.pdbx_description
1 polymer ?
#
loop_
_entity_poly.entity_id
_entity_poly.type
_entity_poly.pdbx_seq_one_letter_code
_entity_poly.pdbx_strand_id
1 'polypeptide(L)'
;MAFEQVFKNIDNALRTDEGCSSELDYVEQSSWILFLKYLDDLDKENEMAALLGGGTYSPILDEEYRWNTWATPRTAAGEYDIHNALVGDDLIEFVNNKLFPYLKNLGQGETDNTSIKVKIGLIFAELRNKLVSGYCMRDIIEQIDGLKFQTSEQKHEMTYLYESRLNKMGNAGRNGGEYYTPRPLIRSIVKVVNPQIGESVYDGACGSAGFLCEAYNYMHAQVHTTADEEKLQKTTFYGKEKKALPYLIAMMNMILHGVQSPNIIKTNTLGENLADVQTKDQFDNILANPPFGGSERKEVQQNFPIKTGETAYLFLEHFIKYLKAGGNAGIVIKNTFLSNTDNASIELRKKLLEECNLHTILDLPSGVFQAGVKTIVLFFKKGEPTQKVWFYQLNLDRTLGKTDPLNENDLADFVEKQKTKPDSENSWSVNVADLDDNYDLSVKNPNKVEIVDERSPQQIAAEIEALAADSQRLLNEIMEML
;
A
#
# COMPACT_ATOMS: atom_id res chain seq x y z
N MET A 1 -19.55 10.51 -2.48
CA MET A 1 -20.93 9.96 -2.62
C MET A 1 -21.24 9.49 -4.03
N ALA A 2 -20.94 10.24 -5.10
CA ALA A 2 -21.20 9.77 -6.48
C ALA A 2 -20.37 8.53 -6.85
N PHE A 3 -19.08 8.55 -6.61
CA PHE A 3 -18.18 7.43 -6.93
C PHE A 3 -18.48 6.16 -6.11
N GLU A 4 -18.82 6.26 -4.84
CA GLU A 4 -19.12 5.10 -3.99
C GLU A 4 -20.32 4.30 -4.52
N GLN A 5 -21.38 5.00 -4.98
CA GLN A 5 -22.54 4.35 -5.58
C GLN A 5 -22.18 3.69 -6.92
N VAL A 6 -21.35 4.34 -7.74
CA VAL A 6 -20.85 3.76 -9.00
C VAL A 6 -20.10 2.46 -8.74
N PHE A 7 -19.17 2.43 -7.81
CA PHE A 7 -18.46 1.20 -7.48
C PHE A 7 -19.35 0.10 -6.92
N LYS A 8 -20.38 0.45 -6.14
CA LYS A 8 -21.37 -0.52 -5.67
C LYS A 8 -22.19 -1.11 -6.81
N ASN A 9 -22.55 -0.30 -7.80
CA ASN A 9 -23.24 -0.77 -9.00
C ASN A 9 -22.35 -1.71 -9.83
N ILE A 10 -21.06 -1.37 -10.00
CA ILE A 10 -20.08 -2.21 -10.68
C ILE A 10 -19.94 -3.57 -9.97
N ASP A 11 -19.81 -3.58 -8.64
CA ASP A 11 -19.71 -4.83 -7.87
C ASP A 11 -20.99 -5.69 -8.03
N ASN A 12 -22.16 -5.06 -8.07
CA ASN A 12 -23.42 -5.78 -8.31
C ASN A 12 -23.47 -6.39 -9.71
N ALA A 13 -23.02 -5.66 -10.75
CA ALA A 13 -22.92 -6.20 -12.10
C ALA A 13 -21.94 -7.40 -12.16
N LEU A 14 -20.73 -7.26 -11.59
CA LEU A 14 -19.73 -8.31 -11.56
C LEU A 14 -20.18 -9.59 -10.82
N ARG A 15 -21.02 -9.46 -9.79
CA ARG A 15 -21.61 -10.61 -9.08
C ARG A 15 -22.55 -11.44 -9.93
N THR A 16 -23.11 -10.87 -10.98
CA THR A 16 -24.01 -11.58 -11.90
C THR A 16 -23.29 -12.23 -13.07
N ASP A 17 -21.99 -11.92 -13.26
CA ASP A 17 -21.18 -12.50 -14.34
C ASP A 17 -20.55 -13.83 -13.89
N GLU A 18 -20.76 -14.89 -14.67
CA GLU A 18 -20.28 -16.25 -14.37
C GLU A 18 -18.75 -16.37 -14.37
N GLY A 19 -18.05 -15.48 -15.04
CA GLY A 19 -16.59 -15.44 -15.09
C GLY A 19 -15.93 -14.82 -13.86
N CYS A 20 -16.71 -14.15 -12.98
CA CYS A 20 -16.23 -13.47 -11.79
C CYS A 20 -16.80 -14.11 -10.52
N SER A 21 -15.98 -14.82 -9.75
CA SER A 21 -16.40 -15.63 -8.61
C SER A 21 -15.98 -15.11 -7.25
N SER A 22 -15.12 -14.07 -7.20
CA SER A 22 -14.53 -13.57 -5.96
C SER A 22 -14.39 -12.05 -5.94
N GLU A 23 -14.31 -11.48 -4.74
CA GLU A 23 -14.01 -10.04 -4.57
C GLU A 23 -12.68 -9.65 -5.25
N LEU A 24 -11.72 -10.59 -5.35
CA LEU A 24 -10.47 -10.38 -6.08
C LEU A 24 -10.71 -10.20 -7.57
N ASP A 25 -11.61 -11.00 -8.17
CA ASP A 25 -11.99 -10.87 -9.57
C ASP A 25 -12.71 -9.54 -9.81
N TYR A 26 -13.60 -9.13 -8.90
CA TYR A 26 -14.31 -7.85 -9.03
C TYR A 26 -13.34 -6.66 -9.03
N VAL A 27 -12.35 -6.67 -8.16
CA VAL A 27 -11.33 -5.62 -8.14
C VAL A 27 -10.47 -5.67 -9.40
N GLU A 28 -9.99 -6.84 -9.81
CA GLU A 28 -9.17 -7.00 -11.00
C GLU A 28 -9.89 -6.51 -12.26
N GLN A 29 -11.12 -6.97 -12.48
CA GLN A 29 -11.88 -6.66 -13.69
C GLN A 29 -12.32 -5.19 -13.74
N SER A 30 -12.79 -4.63 -12.64
CA SER A 30 -13.12 -3.20 -12.61
C SER A 30 -11.89 -2.29 -12.71
N SER A 31 -10.73 -2.75 -12.24
CA SER A 31 -9.49 -1.95 -12.25
C SER A 31 -8.97 -1.71 -13.66
N TRP A 32 -8.92 -2.72 -14.51
CA TRP A 32 -8.41 -2.52 -15.86
C TRP A 32 -9.35 -1.66 -16.72
N ILE A 33 -10.67 -1.77 -16.54
CA ILE A 33 -11.63 -0.93 -17.25
C ILE A 33 -11.48 0.54 -16.81
N LEU A 34 -11.42 0.77 -15.49
CA LEU A 34 -11.19 2.08 -14.91
C LEU A 34 -9.85 2.70 -15.37
N PHE A 35 -8.80 1.88 -15.44
CA PHE A 35 -7.49 2.31 -15.88
C PHE A 35 -7.50 2.79 -17.35
N LEU A 36 -8.20 2.08 -18.25
CA LEU A 36 -8.31 2.51 -19.63
C LEU A 36 -9.08 3.83 -19.79
N LYS A 37 -10.12 4.03 -18.99
CA LYS A 37 -10.82 5.32 -18.95
C LYS A 37 -9.92 6.45 -18.48
N TYR A 38 -9.14 6.18 -17.41
CA TYR A 38 -8.16 7.15 -16.90
C TYR A 38 -7.09 7.50 -17.93
N LEU A 39 -6.55 6.52 -18.66
CA LEU A 39 -5.55 6.75 -19.71
C LEU A 39 -6.09 7.64 -20.84
N ASP A 40 -7.35 7.42 -21.25
CA ASP A 40 -8.00 8.25 -22.27
C ASP A 40 -8.20 9.71 -21.81
N ASP A 41 -8.57 9.89 -20.52
CA ASP A 41 -8.70 11.23 -19.97
C ASP A 41 -7.33 11.92 -19.80
N LEU A 42 -6.28 11.17 -19.43
CA LEU A 42 -4.90 11.66 -19.37
C LEU A 42 -4.37 12.05 -20.75
N ASP A 43 -4.66 11.26 -21.79
CA ASP A 43 -4.31 11.60 -23.18
C ASP A 43 -4.96 12.92 -23.61
N LYS A 44 -6.24 13.13 -23.28
CA LYS A 44 -6.96 14.38 -23.59
C LYS A 44 -6.39 15.58 -22.85
N GLU A 45 -6.03 15.43 -21.58
CA GLU A 45 -5.38 16.48 -20.80
C GLU A 45 -4.02 16.87 -21.42
N ASN A 46 -3.19 15.89 -21.75
CA ASN A 46 -1.87 16.12 -22.35
C ASN A 46 -1.97 16.73 -23.75
N GLU A 47 -2.94 16.28 -24.57
CA GLU A 47 -3.21 16.84 -25.89
C GLU A 47 -3.63 18.32 -25.79
N MET A 48 -4.52 18.66 -24.87
CA MET A 48 -4.94 20.04 -24.61
C MET A 48 -3.77 20.89 -24.11
N ALA A 49 -2.97 20.38 -23.18
CA ALA A 49 -1.79 21.09 -22.67
C ALA A 49 -0.77 21.36 -23.77
N ALA A 50 -0.53 20.39 -24.66
CA ALA A 50 0.38 20.55 -25.79
C ALA A 50 -0.13 21.60 -26.79
N LEU A 51 -1.43 21.58 -27.10
CA LEU A 51 -2.06 22.58 -27.98
C LEU A 51 -1.94 24.01 -27.42
N LEU A 52 -2.19 24.18 -26.11
CA LEU A 52 -2.04 25.47 -25.44
C LEU A 52 -0.58 25.94 -25.37
N GLY A 53 0.36 25.01 -25.30
CA GLY A 53 1.81 25.28 -25.32
C GLY A 53 2.38 25.49 -26.75
N GLY A 54 1.57 25.37 -27.80
CA GLY A 54 2.01 25.46 -29.19
C GLY A 54 2.83 24.26 -29.69
N GLY A 55 2.75 23.14 -29.01
CA GLY A 55 3.41 21.88 -29.33
C GLY A 55 2.47 20.83 -29.95
N THR A 56 3.03 19.64 -30.20
CA THR A 56 2.29 18.43 -30.63
C THR A 56 2.38 17.36 -29.58
N TYR A 57 1.34 16.59 -29.43
CA TYR A 57 1.27 15.43 -28.52
C TYR A 57 1.07 14.15 -29.32
N SER A 58 1.74 13.07 -28.92
CA SER A 58 1.50 11.74 -29.46
C SER A 58 0.72 10.93 -28.42
N PRO A 59 -0.51 10.51 -28.72
CA PRO A 59 -1.32 9.77 -27.75
C PRO A 59 -0.69 8.46 -27.30
N ILE A 60 -1.05 8.03 -26.09
CA ILE A 60 -0.63 6.74 -25.54
C ILE A 60 -1.28 5.61 -26.34
N LEU A 61 -2.58 5.72 -26.59
CA LEU A 61 -3.37 4.72 -27.31
C LEU A 61 -3.68 5.19 -28.73
N ASP A 62 -3.63 4.24 -29.69
CA ASP A 62 -4.09 4.47 -31.05
C ASP A 62 -5.61 4.72 -31.08
N GLU A 63 -6.10 5.47 -32.08
CA GLU A 63 -7.49 5.94 -32.17
C GLU A 63 -8.53 4.82 -32.03
N GLU A 64 -8.28 3.65 -32.63
CA GLU A 64 -9.19 2.50 -32.60
C GLU A 64 -9.40 1.97 -31.17
N TYR A 65 -8.39 2.16 -30.27
CA TYR A 65 -8.37 1.63 -28.89
C TYR A 65 -8.64 2.71 -27.84
N ARG A 66 -8.92 3.94 -28.25
CA ARG A 66 -9.35 5.02 -27.34
C ARG A 66 -10.72 4.76 -26.78
N TRP A 67 -10.95 5.17 -25.55
CA TRP A 67 -12.19 4.95 -24.81
C TRP A 67 -13.44 5.43 -25.62
N ASN A 68 -13.35 6.62 -26.22
CA ASN A 68 -14.45 7.19 -27.00
C ASN A 68 -14.68 6.51 -28.35
N THR A 69 -13.87 5.54 -28.75
CA THR A 69 -14.01 4.81 -30.01
C THR A 69 -14.66 3.46 -29.77
N TRP A 70 -14.15 2.65 -28.83
CA TRP A 70 -14.65 1.31 -28.61
C TRP A 70 -15.61 1.19 -27.41
N ALA A 71 -15.32 1.91 -26.31
CA ALA A 71 -16.08 1.78 -25.07
C ALA A 71 -17.36 2.62 -25.09
N THR A 72 -17.23 3.91 -25.38
CA THR A 72 -18.37 4.85 -25.46
C THR A 72 -18.28 5.70 -26.72
N PRO A 73 -18.56 5.13 -27.92
CA PRO A 73 -18.50 5.88 -29.18
C PRO A 73 -19.40 7.11 -29.11
N ARG A 74 -18.93 8.21 -29.74
CA ARG A 74 -19.62 9.49 -29.74
C ARG A 74 -20.02 9.88 -31.15
N THR A 75 -21.21 10.45 -31.28
CA THR A 75 -21.67 11.10 -32.52
C THR A 75 -20.86 12.38 -32.80
N ALA A 76 -20.98 12.93 -34.01
CA ALA A 76 -20.37 14.22 -34.33
C ALA A 76 -20.86 15.38 -33.43
N ALA A 77 -22.01 15.23 -32.78
CA ALA A 77 -22.54 16.18 -31.79
C ALA A 77 -21.98 15.94 -30.36
N GLY A 78 -21.13 14.90 -30.17
CA GLY A 78 -20.56 14.53 -28.88
C GLY A 78 -21.49 13.68 -27.98
N GLU A 79 -22.65 13.27 -28.48
CA GLU A 79 -23.59 12.41 -27.76
C GLU A 79 -23.18 10.94 -27.85
N TYR A 80 -23.59 10.12 -26.89
CA TYR A 80 -23.33 8.68 -26.93
C TYR A 80 -24.03 8.02 -28.13
N ASP A 81 -23.24 7.34 -28.97
CA ASP A 81 -23.70 6.67 -30.19
C ASP A 81 -24.01 5.19 -29.89
N ILE A 82 -25.26 4.95 -29.46
CA ILE A 82 -25.77 3.62 -29.12
C ILE A 82 -25.73 2.66 -30.32
N HIS A 83 -25.78 3.17 -31.55
CA HIS A 83 -25.83 2.33 -32.76
C HIS A 83 -24.45 1.77 -33.11
N ASN A 84 -23.38 2.46 -32.76
CA ASN A 84 -22.01 2.05 -32.98
C ASN A 84 -21.36 1.42 -31.71
N ALA A 85 -22.09 1.41 -30.59
CA ALA A 85 -21.59 0.80 -29.34
C ALA A 85 -21.59 -0.74 -29.46
N LEU A 86 -20.43 -1.35 -29.19
CA LEU A 86 -20.30 -2.81 -29.09
C LEU A 86 -21.07 -3.35 -27.88
N VAL A 87 -21.82 -4.42 -28.05
CA VAL A 87 -22.61 -5.08 -26.98
C VAL A 87 -22.55 -6.60 -27.13
N GLY A 88 -22.87 -7.33 -26.06
CA GLY A 88 -22.93 -8.79 -26.09
C GLY A 88 -21.62 -9.42 -26.53
N ASP A 89 -21.70 -10.46 -27.38
CA ASP A 89 -20.53 -11.22 -27.82
C ASP A 89 -19.53 -10.40 -28.62
N ASP A 90 -19.98 -9.42 -29.40
CA ASP A 90 -19.11 -8.53 -30.19
C ASP A 90 -18.17 -7.71 -29.29
N LEU A 91 -18.67 -7.27 -28.11
CA LEU A 91 -17.84 -6.54 -27.15
C LEU A 91 -16.80 -7.46 -26.50
N ILE A 92 -17.19 -8.66 -26.10
CA ILE A 92 -16.25 -9.66 -25.54
C ILE A 92 -15.19 -10.06 -26.56
N GLU A 93 -15.60 -10.30 -27.80
CA GLU A 93 -14.67 -10.64 -28.88
C GLU A 93 -13.69 -9.51 -29.18
N PHE A 94 -14.15 -8.26 -29.24
CA PHE A 94 -13.26 -7.12 -29.41
C PHE A 94 -12.24 -7.01 -28.26
N VAL A 95 -12.69 -7.11 -27.03
CA VAL A 95 -11.81 -7.03 -25.84
C VAL A 95 -10.76 -8.14 -25.86
N ASN A 96 -11.18 -9.40 -26.10
CA ASN A 96 -10.28 -10.54 -26.01
C ASN A 96 -9.34 -10.67 -27.21
N ASN A 97 -9.81 -10.37 -28.43
CA ASN A 97 -9.09 -10.67 -29.67
C ASN A 97 -8.40 -9.44 -30.29
N LYS A 98 -8.79 -8.21 -29.90
CA LYS A 98 -8.18 -6.98 -30.41
C LYS A 98 -7.55 -6.14 -29.28
N LEU A 99 -8.35 -5.68 -28.31
CA LEU A 99 -7.90 -4.72 -27.29
C LEU A 99 -6.78 -5.28 -26.40
N PHE A 100 -6.95 -6.44 -25.80
CA PHE A 100 -5.94 -7.05 -24.92
C PHE A 100 -4.64 -7.42 -25.66
N PRO A 101 -4.68 -8.03 -26.85
CA PRO A 101 -3.48 -8.24 -27.67
C PRO A 101 -2.75 -6.94 -28.03
N TYR A 102 -3.50 -5.88 -28.40
CA TYR A 102 -2.91 -4.57 -28.68
C TYR A 102 -2.20 -4.00 -27.44
N LEU A 103 -2.89 -3.93 -26.30
CA LEU A 103 -2.35 -3.37 -25.06
C LEU A 103 -1.13 -4.15 -24.57
N LYS A 104 -1.16 -5.48 -24.67
CA LYS A 104 -0.04 -6.36 -24.31
C LYS A 104 1.22 -6.06 -25.15
N ASN A 105 1.05 -5.69 -26.39
CA ASN A 105 2.15 -5.44 -27.34
C ASN A 105 2.52 -3.95 -27.46
N LEU A 106 1.84 -3.07 -26.72
CA LEU A 106 1.95 -1.60 -26.87
C LEU A 106 3.38 -1.07 -26.71
N GLY A 107 4.20 -1.72 -25.86
CA GLY A 107 5.60 -1.34 -25.65
C GLY A 107 6.60 -2.03 -26.57
N GLN A 108 6.15 -2.84 -27.54
CA GLN A 108 7.08 -3.52 -28.46
C GLN A 108 7.77 -2.53 -29.39
N GLY A 109 9.12 -2.59 -29.40
CA GLY A 109 9.94 -1.69 -30.22
C GLY A 109 10.33 -0.38 -29.51
N GLU A 110 9.79 -0.08 -28.33
CA GLU A 110 10.26 1.03 -27.50
C GLU A 110 11.66 0.72 -26.95
N THR A 111 12.57 1.68 -27.11
CA THR A 111 13.93 1.58 -26.55
C THR A 111 14.02 2.08 -25.11
N ASP A 112 13.05 2.89 -24.69
CA ASP A 112 12.93 3.41 -23.33
C ASP A 112 12.03 2.51 -22.48
N ASN A 113 12.64 1.69 -21.64
CA ASN A 113 11.94 0.81 -20.71
C ASN A 113 11.13 1.58 -19.63
N THR A 114 11.33 2.89 -19.53
CA THR A 114 10.56 3.76 -18.63
C THR A 114 9.30 4.31 -19.29
N SER A 115 9.11 4.12 -20.60
CA SER A 115 7.94 4.59 -21.34
C SER A 115 6.64 4.02 -20.72
N ILE A 116 5.61 4.85 -20.61
CA ILE A 116 4.27 4.44 -20.16
C ILE A 116 3.69 3.31 -21.02
N LYS A 117 3.99 3.30 -22.33
CA LYS A 117 3.56 2.24 -23.26
C LYS A 117 4.14 0.88 -22.86
N VAL A 118 5.43 0.84 -22.48
CA VAL A 118 6.07 -0.39 -21.94
C VAL A 118 5.38 -0.83 -20.64
N LYS A 119 5.09 0.11 -19.73
CA LYS A 119 4.44 -0.24 -18.46
C LYS A 119 3.03 -0.78 -18.67
N ILE A 120 2.25 -0.22 -19.58
CA ILE A 120 0.94 -0.74 -19.97
C ILE A 120 1.07 -2.16 -20.55
N GLY A 121 2.05 -2.38 -21.43
CA GLY A 121 2.33 -3.71 -21.98
C GLY A 121 2.60 -4.76 -20.88
N LEU A 122 3.40 -4.41 -19.89
CA LEU A 122 3.68 -5.28 -18.74
C LEU A 122 2.44 -5.55 -17.88
N ILE A 123 1.58 -4.55 -17.66
CA ILE A 123 0.30 -4.72 -16.96
C ILE A 123 -0.57 -5.74 -17.72
N PHE A 124 -0.83 -5.52 -18.99
CA PHE A 124 -1.73 -6.36 -19.78
C PHE A 124 -1.13 -7.72 -20.17
N ALA A 125 0.18 -7.93 -20.04
CA ALA A 125 0.79 -9.25 -20.12
C ALA A 125 0.35 -10.21 -19.01
N GLU A 126 0.01 -9.67 -17.84
CA GLU A 126 -0.43 -10.43 -16.66
C GLU A 126 -1.96 -10.50 -16.52
N LEU A 127 -2.68 -9.56 -17.13
CA LEU A 127 -4.14 -9.48 -17.08
C LEU A 127 -4.83 -10.43 -18.07
N ARG A 128 -6.02 -10.87 -17.65
CA ARG A 128 -6.97 -11.56 -18.54
C ARG A 128 -8.37 -11.00 -18.28
N ASN A 129 -9.11 -10.82 -19.35
CA ASN A 129 -10.55 -10.58 -19.21
C ASN A 129 -11.20 -11.87 -18.69
N LYS A 130 -11.92 -11.76 -17.56
CA LYS A 130 -12.70 -12.85 -16.95
C LYS A 130 -14.19 -12.70 -17.23
N LEU A 131 -14.64 -11.49 -17.61
CA LEU A 131 -16.03 -11.24 -17.96
C LEU A 131 -16.43 -12.08 -19.17
N VAL A 132 -17.53 -12.80 -19.04
CA VAL A 132 -18.10 -13.63 -20.12
C VAL A 132 -19.35 -13.00 -20.72
N SER A 133 -20.07 -12.14 -19.97
CA SER A 133 -21.23 -11.41 -20.44
C SER A 133 -20.85 -10.02 -20.96
N GLY A 134 -20.98 -9.82 -22.28
CA GLY A 134 -20.78 -8.49 -22.86
C GLY A 134 -21.84 -7.46 -22.44
N TYR A 135 -23.01 -7.90 -22.01
CA TYR A 135 -24.00 -7.01 -21.40
C TYR A 135 -23.56 -6.54 -20.02
N CYS A 136 -23.05 -7.44 -19.19
CA CYS A 136 -22.48 -7.07 -17.89
C CYS A 136 -21.29 -6.11 -18.07
N MET A 137 -20.39 -6.39 -19.04
CA MET A 137 -19.27 -5.49 -19.37
C MET A 137 -19.79 -4.12 -19.82
N ARG A 138 -20.85 -4.05 -20.61
CA ARG A 138 -21.47 -2.79 -21.05
C ARG A 138 -21.98 -1.97 -19.87
N ASP A 139 -22.68 -2.60 -18.93
CA ASP A 139 -23.19 -1.94 -17.72
C ASP A 139 -22.02 -1.34 -16.91
N ILE A 140 -20.92 -2.06 -16.77
CA ILE A 140 -19.72 -1.58 -16.08
C ILE A 140 -19.07 -0.38 -16.81
N ILE A 141 -18.95 -0.47 -18.14
CA ILE A 141 -18.40 0.61 -18.97
C ILE A 141 -19.23 1.89 -18.81
N GLU A 142 -20.55 1.80 -18.85
CA GLU A 142 -21.45 2.94 -18.69
C GLU A 142 -21.35 3.58 -17.30
N GLN A 143 -21.21 2.78 -16.24
CA GLN A 143 -20.96 3.29 -14.88
C GLN A 143 -19.62 4.05 -14.81
N ILE A 144 -18.57 3.52 -15.44
CA ILE A 144 -17.23 4.12 -15.44
C ILE A 144 -17.17 5.35 -16.34
N ASP A 145 -17.87 5.39 -17.47
CA ASP A 145 -17.88 6.56 -18.37
C ASP A 145 -18.44 7.81 -17.67
N GLY A 146 -19.38 7.64 -16.75
CA GLY A 146 -19.90 8.73 -15.93
C GLY A 146 -18.88 9.36 -14.96
N LEU A 147 -17.75 8.70 -14.70
CA LEU A 147 -16.68 9.22 -13.84
C LEU A 147 -15.86 10.26 -14.58
N LYS A 148 -15.49 11.33 -13.88
CA LYS A 148 -14.63 12.40 -14.39
C LYS A 148 -13.36 12.48 -13.57
N PHE A 149 -12.21 12.59 -14.24
CA PHE A 149 -10.88 12.66 -13.63
C PHE A 149 -10.13 13.93 -14.06
N GLN A 150 -10.86 15.04 -14.24
CA GLN A 150 -10.35 16.28 -14.81
C GLN A 150 -9.73 17.23 -13.76
N THR A 151 -10.15 17.13 -12.50
CA THR A 151 -9.62 17.97 -11.42
C THR A 151 -8.80 17.15 -10.42
N SER A 152 -7.85 17.80 -9.75
CA SER A 152 -7.06 17.17 -8.67
C SER A 152 -7.95 16.57 -7.58
N GLU A 153 -9.08 17.22 -7.26
CA GLU A 153 -10.03 16.74 -6.27
C GLU A 153 -10.72 15.45 -6.72
N GLN A 154 -11.16 15.38 -7.99
CA GLN A 154 -11.77 14.17 -8.57
C GLN A 154 -10.77 13.01 -8.65
N LYS A 155 -9.52 13.28 -9.05
CA LYS A 155 -8.43 12.30 -9.04
C LYS A 155 -8.18 11.77 -7.63
N HIS A 156 -8.16 12.65 -6.64
CA HIS A 156 -7.97 12.28 -5.23
C HIS A 156 -9.16 11.44 -4.69
N GLU A 157 -10.41 11.84 -4.97
CA GLU A 157 -11.60 11.07 -4.58
C GLU A 157 -11.59 9.67 -5.21
N MET A 158 -11.26 9.57 -6.50
CA MET A 158 -11.14 8.29 -7.21
C MET A 158 -10.06 7.41 -6.59
N THR A 159 -8.88 7.96 -6.33
CA THR A 159 -7.77 7.25 -5.70
C THR A 159 -8.15 6.72 -4.32
N TYR A 160 -8.79 7.55 -3.50
CA TYR A 160 -9.29 7.15 -2.17
C TYR A 160 -10.29 5.99 -2.25
N LEU A 161 -11.22 6.03 -3.18
CA LEU A 161 -12.22 4.96 -3.35
C LEU A 161 -11.62 3.69 -3.93
N TYR A 162 -10.68 3.82 -4.88
CA TYR A 162 -9.92 2.68 -5.40
C TYR A 162 -9.16 1.97 -4.27
N GLU A 163 -8.47 2.73 -3.43
CA GLU A 163 -7.79 2.20 -2.26
C GLU A 163 -8.73 1.58 -1.21
N SER A 164 -9.92 2.17 -1.03
CA SER A 164 -10.96 1.58 -0.17
C SER A 164 -11.39 0.19 -0.67
N ARG A 165 -11.43 -0.03 -2.00
CA ARG A 165 -11.68 -1.36 -2.58
C ARG A 165 -10.52 -2.32 -2.30
N LEU A 166 -9.29 -1.85 -2.45
CA LEU A 166 -8.10 -2.64 -2.12
C LEU A 166 -8.08 -3.05 -0.64
N ASN A 167 -8.56 -2.16 0.25
CA ASN A 167 -8.73 -2.48 1.66
C ASN A 167 -9.76 -3.60 1.89
N LYS A 168 -10.86 -3.62 1.12
CA LYS A 168 -11.84 -4.73 1.17
C LYS A 168 -11.22 -6.05 0.71
N MET A 169 -10.31 -6.04 -0.28
CA MET A 169 -9.54 -7.23 -0.66
C MET A 169 -8.68 -7.76 0.50
N GLY A 170 -8.05 -6.86 1.25
CA GLY A 170 -7.30 -7.19 2.46
C GLY A 170 -8.12 -8.01 3.45
N ASN A 171 -9.45 -7.90 3.41
CA ASN A 171 -10.39 -8.58 4.28
C ASN A 171 -10.92 -9.91 3.72
N ALA A 172 -10.68 -10.23 2.44
CA ALA A 172 -11.31 -11.34 1.73
C ALA A 172 -10.61 -12.71 1.90
N GLY A 173 -9.89 -12.96 2.99
CA GLY A 173 -9.31 -14.26 3.28
C GLY A 173 -8.11 -14.23 4.22
N ARG A 174 -7.54 -15.42 4.52
CA ARG A 174 -6.40 -15.58 5.44
C ARG A 174 -5.16 -14.75 5.07
N ASN A 175 -5.02 -14.37 3.80
CA ASN A 175 -3.86 -13.64 3.27
C ASN A 175 -4.21 -12.18 2.89
N GLY A 176 -5.44 -11.75 3.08
CA GLY A 176 -5.89 -10.42 2.65
C GLY A 176 -5.25 -9.26 3.42
N GLY A 177 -4.95 -9.46 4.70
CA GLY A 177 -4.28 -8.45 5.54
C GLY A 177 -2.81 -8.19 5.18
N GLU A 178 -2.21 -9.05 4.35
CA GLU A 178 -0.82 -8.90 3.90
C GLU A 178 -0.63 -7.79 2.87
N TYR A 179 -1.73 -7.30 2.23
CA TYR A 179 -1.63 -6.34 1.12
C TYR A 179 -2.02 -4.92 1.46
N TYR A 180 -2.48 -4.68 2.67
CA TYR A 180 -2.99 -3.36 3.04
C TYR A 180 -2.39 -2.86 4.36
N THR A 181 -1.74 -1.72 4.29
CA THR A 181 -1.29 -0.94 5.45
C THR A 181 -2.19 0.29 5.61
N PRO A 182 -2.73 0.57 6.81
CA PRO A 182 -3.56 1.76 7.02
C PRO A 182 -2.85 3.05 6.59
N ARG A 183 -3.52 3.86 5.78
CA ARG A 183 -2.94 5.10 5.23
C ARG A 183 -2.45 6.09 6.28
N PRO A 184 -3.17 6.31 7.41
CA PRO A 184 -2.66 7.16 8.47
C PRO A 184 -1.31 6.69 9.03
N LEU A 185 -1.10 5.37 9.14
CA LEU A 185 0.19 4.81 9.56
C LEU A 185 1.28 5.06 8.51
N ILE A 186 0.99 4.81 7.22
CA ILE A 186 1.94 5.06 6.13
C ILE A 186 2.36 6.54 6.12
N ARG A 187 1.41 7.47 6.17
CA ARG A 187 1.70 8.92 6.19
C ARG A 187 2.57 9.32 7.37
N SER A 188 2.33 8.73 8.54
CA SER A 188 3.16 8.98 9.71
C SER A 188 4.57 8.44 9.54
N ILE A 189 4.73 7.23 8.97
CA ILE A 189 6.04 6.65 8.66
C ILE A 189 6.79 7.52 7.64
N VAL A 190 6.13 7.94 6.56
CA VAL A 190 6.71 8.84 5.55
C VAL A 190 7.16 10.17 6.17
N LYS A 191 6.34 10.78 7.03
CA LYS A 191 6.70 12.03 7.73
C LYS A 191 7.93 11.88 8.63
N VAL A 192 8.10 10.74 9.29
CA VAL A 192 9.25 10.47 10.17
C VAL A 192 10.51 10.19 9.36
N VAL A 193 10.42 9.41 8.28
CA VAL A 193 11.55 9.11 7.38
C VAL A 193 11.93 10.37 6.60
N ASN A 194 10.96 11.19 6.21
CA ASN A 194 11.11 12.49 5.57
C ASN A 194 11.95 12.46 4.29
N PRO A 195 11.58 11.67 3.27
CA PRO A 195 12.30 11.61 2.01
C PRO A 195 12.30 12.97 1.29
N GLN A 196 13.45 13.34 0.68
CA GLN A 196 13.66 14.62 0.00
C GLN A 196 13.76 14.45 -1.51
N ILE A 197 13.44 15.52 -2.26
CA ILE A 197 13.60 15.53 -3.72
C ILE A 197 15.04 15.18 -4.11
N GLY A 198 15.18 14.22 -5.02
CA GLY A 198 16.46 13.68 -5.47
C GLY A 198 16.93 12.43 -4.74
N GLU A 199 16.24 12.04 -3.67
CA GLU A 199 16.46 10.77 -2.99
C GLU A 199 15.57 9.68 -3.56
N SER A 200 16.05 8.45 -3.56
CA SER A 200 15.30 7.26 -3.97
C SER A 200 14.52 6.65 -2.81
N VAL A 201 13.33 6.14 -3.08
CA VAL A 201 12.44 5.45 -2.14
C VAL A 201 12.17 4.04 -2.64
N TYR A 202 12.40 3.05 -1.79
CA TYR A 202 12.25 1.65 -2.13
C TYR A 202 11.28 0.92 -1.19
N ASP A 203 10.43 0.08 -1.80
CA ASP A 203 9.59 -0.89 -1.11
C ASP A 203 9.76 -2.27 -1.76
N GLY A 204 10.45 -3.17 -1.08
CA GLY A 204 10.74 -4.53 -1.55
C GLY A 204 9.57 -5.51 -1.41
N ALA A 205 8.46 -5.11 -0.80
CA ALA A 205 7.24 -5.89 -0.61
C ALA A 205 6.02 -5.00 -0.84
N CYS A 206 5.99 -4.31 -2.00
CA CYS A 206 5.17 -3.11 -2.17
C CYS A 206 3.65 -3.35 -2.20
N GLY A 207 3.19 -4.60 -2.35
CA GLY A 207 1.78 -4.91 -2.38
C GLY A 207 1.04 -4.04 -3.41
N SER A 208 0.13 -3.18 -2.96
CA SER A 208 -0.58 -2.19 -3.78
C SER A 208 0.17 -0.86 -3.97
N ALA A 209 1.45 -0.80 -3.63
CA ALA A 209 2.32 0.38 -3.66
C ALA A 209 1.90 1.52 -2.71
N GLY A 210 1.24 1.19 -1.60
CA GLY A 210 0.74 2.18 -0.67
C GLY A 210 1.79 3.13 -0.11
N PHE A 211 2.96 2.61 0.27
CA PHE A 211 4.08 3.44 0.74
C PHE A 211 4.62 4.34 -0.36
N LEU A 212 4.77 3.82 -1.59
CA LEU A 212 5.30 4.59 -2.71
C LEU A 212 4.35 5.71 -3.13
N CYS A 213 3.03 5.45 -3.13
CA CYS A 213 2.02 6.47 -3.43
C CYS A 213 2.00 7.60 -2.39
N GLU A 214 2.05 7.28 -1.10
CA GLU A 214 2.06 8.31 -0.05
C GLU A 214 3.40 9.04 0.00
N ALA A 215 4.52 8.38 -0.30
CA ALA A 215 5.82 9.03 -0.46
C ALA A 215 5.80 9.99 -1.67
N TYR A 216 5.18 9.60 -2.79
CA TYR A 216 4.99 10.49 -3.94
C TYR A 216 4.20 11.75 -3.54
N ASN A 217 3.04 11.59 -2.88
CA ASN A 217 2.22 12.72 -2.44
C ASN A 217 3.02 13.66 -1.51
N TYR A 218 3.80 13.08 -0.59
CA TYR A 218 4.63 13.83 0.35
C TYR A 218 5.75 14.61 -0.35
N MET A 219 6.45 13.98 -1.29
CA MET A 219 7.57 14.58 -2.02
C MET A 219 7.08 15.55 -3.10
N HIS A 220 5.95 15.28 -3.75
CA HIS A 220 5.38 16.18 -4.77
C HIS A 220 5.08 17.58 -4.20
N ALA A 221 4.71 17.68 -2.93
CA ALA A 221 4.54 18.97 -2.25
C ALA A 221 5.86 19.76 -2.11
N GLN A 222 7.03 19.13 -2.33
CA GLN A 222 8.36 19.75 -2.26
C GLN A 222 8.88 20.15 -3.65
N VAL A 223 8.15 19.85 -4.73
CA VAL A 223 8.55 20.18 -6.11
C VAL A 223 8.44 21.68 -6.33
N HIS A 224 9.54 22.29 -6.77
CA HIS A 224 9.61 23.72 -7.07
C HIS A 224 10.07 24.00 -8.51
N THR A 225 10.69 23.03 -9.17
CA THR A 225 11.25 23.19 -10.53
C THR A 225 10.87 22.02 -11.43
N THR A 226 10.93 22.21 -12.75
CA THR A 226 10.75 21.14 -13.74
C THR A 226 11.78 20.00 -13.55
N ALA A 227 13.00 20.34 -13.12
CA ALA A 227 14.03 19.35 -12.84
C ALA A 227 13.69 18.49 -11.60
N ASP A 228 13.02 19.06 -10.60
CA ASP A 228 12.53 18.30 -9.45
C ASP A 228 11.43 17.33 -9.86
N GLU A 229 10.49 17.80 -10.69
CA GLU A 229 9.43 16.95 -11.24
C GLU A 229 10.00 15.79 -12.06
N GLU A 230 10.99 16.05 -12.92
CA GLU A 230 11.63 15.00 -13.72
C GLU A 230 12.30 13.93 -12.86
N LYS A 231 13.00 14.31 -11.79
CA LYS A 231 13.59 13.37 -10.83
C LYS A 231 12.51 12.56 -10.12
N LEU A 232 11.47 13.24 -9.62
CA LEU A 232 10.37 12.60 -8.92
C LEU A 232 9.69 11.53 -9.78
N GLN A 233 9.48 11.83 -11.07
CA GLN A 233 8.82 10.93 -12.00
C GLN A 233 9.68 9.73 -12.44
N LYS A 234 11.01 9.90 -12.62
CA LYS A 234 11.84 8.91 -13.30
C LYS A 234 12.73 8.07 -12.36
N THR A 235 13.25 8.68 -11.27
CA THR A 235 14.36 8.10 -10.51
C THR A 235 14.12 7.98 -9.02
N THR A 236 12.90 8.22 -8.55
CA THR A 236 12.59 8.26 -7.11
C THR A 236 12.01 6.96 -6.61
N PHE A 237 10.97 6.39 -7.24
CA PHE A 237 10.18 5.30 -6.66
C PHE A 237 10.51 3.95 -7.26
N TYR A 238 10.86 2.99 -6.40
CA TYR A 238 11.20 1.61 -6.79
C TYR A 238 10.43 0.62 -5.92
N GLY A 239 9.82 -0.37 -6.57
CA GLY A 239 9.06 -1.41 -5.87
C GLY A 239 9.35 -2.80 -6.42
N LYS A 240 9.23 -3.81 -5.54
CA LYS A 240 9.22 -5.22 -5.94
C LYS A 240 7.99 -5.89 -5.38
N GLU A 241 7.31 -6.69 -6.20
CA GLU A 241 6.16 -7.50 -5.80
C GLU A 241 6.22 -8.88 -6.44
N LYS A 242 5.95 -9.92 -5.65
CA LYS A 242 6.04 -11.32 -6.08
C LYS A 242 4.78 -11.80 -6.79
N LYS A 243 3.60 -11.34 -6.33
CA LYS A 243 2.30 -11.81 -6.79
C LYS A 243 1.77 -10.94 -7.94
N ALA A 244 1.17 -11.60 -8.95
CA ALA A 244 0.71 -10.92 -10.16
C ALA A 244 -0.34 -9.83 -9.88
N LEU A 245 -1.42 -10.17 -9.15
CA LEU A 245 -2.51 -9.21 -8.90
C LEU A 245 -2.06 -7.99 -8.07
N PRO A 246 -1.37 -8.10 -6.93
CA PRO A 246 -0.82 -6.93 -6.24
C PRO A 246 0.13 -6.11 -7.11
N TYR A 247 1.00 -6.75 -7.92
CA TYR A 247 1.86 -6.04 -8.86
C TYR A 247 1.07 -5.16 -9.84
N LEU A 248 0.01 -5.72 -10.46
CA LEU A 248 -0.87 -4.98 -11.35
C LEU A 248 -1.51 -3.78 -10.67
N ILE A 249 -2.04 -4.02 -9.47
CA ILE A 249 -2.66 -3.00 -8.66
C ILE A 249 -1.65 -1.90 -8.31
N ALA A 250 -0.43 -2.29 -7.94
CA ALA A 250 0.64 -1.35 -7.64
C ALA A 250 0.97 -0.44 -8.83
N MET A 251 1.12 -1.03 -10.02
CA MET A 251 1.38 -0.28 -11.25
C MET A 251 0.25 0.72 -11.55
N MET A 252 -1.00 0.25 -11.51
CA MET A 252 -2.16 1.09 -11.75
C MET A 252 -2.29 2.18 -10.69
N ASN A 253 -2.11 1.84 -9.43
CA ASN A 253 -2.22 2.77 -8.30
C ASN A 253 -1.19 3.90 -8.42
N MET A 254 0.07 3.58 -8.74
CA MET A 254 1.11 4.59 -8.96
C MET A 254 0.77 5.53 -10.14
N ILE A 255 0.28 4.98 -11.24
CA ILE A 255 -0.13 5.79 -12.41
C ILE A 255 -1.32 6.69 -12.05
N LEU A 256 -2.33 6.17 -11.34
CA LEU A 256 -3.48 6.94 -10.88
C LEU A 256 -3.10 8.07 -9.91
N HIS A 257 -2.00 7.91 -9.15
CA HIS A 257 -1.46 8.97 -8.30
C HIS A 257 -0.61 10.00 -9.07
N GLY A 258 -0.39 9.79 -10.37
CA GLY A 258 0.35 10.73 -11.22
C GLY A 258 1.80 10.34 -11.52
N VAL A 259 2.26 9.17 -11.07
CA VAL A 259 3.58 8.65 -11.47
C VAL A 259 3.48 8.02 -12.85
N GLN A 260 3.97 8.72 -13.87
CA GLN A 260 3.83 8.29 -15.26
C GLN A 260 4.58 6.99 -15.58
N SER A 261 5.69 6.74 -14.90
CA SER A 261 6.57 5.61 -15.17
C SER A 261 7.01 4.89 -13.89
N PRO A 262 6.12 4.11 -13.24
CA PRO A 262 6.47 3.41 -12.00
C PRO A 262 7.58 2.37 -12.24
N ASN A 263 8.62 2.37 -11.41
CA ASN A 263 9.67 1.36 -11.44
C ASN A 263 9.34 0.22 -10.48
N ILE A 264 8.25 -0.49 -10.76
CA ILE A 264 7.84 -1.68 -10.03
C ILE A 264 8.17 -2.92 -10.85
N ILE A 265 8.79 -3.91 -10.22
CA ILE A 265 9.24 -5.14 -10.85
C ILE A 265 8.51 -6.31 -10.23
N LYS A 266 7.91 -7.17 -11.07
CA LYS A 266 7.34 -8.43 -10.63
C LYS A 266 8.44 -9.46 -10.43
N THR A 267 8.84 -9.69 -9.18
CA THR A 267 9.90 -10.63 -8.83
C THR A 267 9.78 -11.09 -7.38
N ASN A 268 10.44 -12.19 -7.04
CA ASN A 268 10.66 -12.55 -5.64
C ASN A 268 11.86 -11.77 -5.10
N THR A 269 11.62 -10.75 -4.31
CA THR A 269 12.64 -9.90 -3.67
C THR A 269 13.72 -10.71 -2.94
N LEU A 270 13.33 -11.78 -2.25
CA LEU A 270 14.23 -12.64 -1.49
C LEU A 270 15.02 -13.65 -2.38
N GLY A 271 14.73 -13.68 -3.70
CA GLY A 271 15.42 -14.55 -4.65
C GLY A 271 16.83 -14.07 -5.03
N GLU A 272 17.19 -12.83 -4.70
CA GLU A 272 18.50 -12.25 -5.00
C GLU A 272 19.49 -12.53 -3.87
N ASN A 273 20.74 -12.89 -4.25
CA ASN A 273 21.81 -13.13 -3.27
C ASN A 273 22.30 -11.79 -2.72
N LEU A 274 22.23 -11.60 -1.40
CA LEU A 274 22.69 -10.36 -0.74
C LEU A 274 24.17 -10.08 -0.93
N ALA A 275 24.99 -11.09 -1.21
CA ALA A 275 26.41 -10.90 -1.48
C ALA A 275 26.67 -10.15 -2.79
N ASP A 276 25.75 -10.22 -3.76
CA ASP A 276 25.90 -9.59 -5.08
C ASP A 276 25.48 -8.12 -5.09
N VAL A 277 24.81 -7.64 -4.03
CA VAL A 277 24.30 -6.27 -3.91
C VAL A 277 25.45 -5.26 -3.82
N GLN A 278 25.49 -4.34 -4.80
CA GLN A 278 26.45 -3.26 -4.92
C GLN A 278 25.86 -1.91 -4.48
N THR A 279 26.69 -0.90 -4.30
CA THR A 279 26.26 0.45 -3.91
C THR A 279 25.24 1.07 -4.87
N LYS A 280 25.34 0.75 -6.17
CA LYS A 280 24.38 1.23 -7.19
C LYS A 280 22.96 0.66 -7.03
N ASP A 281 22.84 -0.47 -6.33
CA ASP A 281 21.56 -1.17 -6.10
C ASP A 281 20.89 -0.72 -4.80
N GLN A 282 21.53 0.19 -4.05
CA GLN A 282 21.06 0.69 -2.77
C GLN A 282 20.21 1.96 -2.94
N PHE A 283 19.33 2.19 -1.96
CA PHE A 283 18.35 3.29 -1.95
C PHE A 283 18.59 4.23 -0.76
N ASP A 284 18.18 5.49 -0.93
CA ASP A 284 18.30 6.51 0.11
C ASP A 284 17.28 6.31 1.23
N ASN A 285 16.05 5.89 0.88
CA ASN A 285 14.99 5.64 1.82
C ASN A 285 14.34 4.28 1.56
N ILE A 286 14.01 3.54 2.63
CA ILE A 286 13.25 2.29 2.56
C ILE A 286 12.00 2.40 3.42
N LEU A 287 10.83 2.17 2.80
CA LEU A 287 9.53 2.23 3.44
C LEU A 287 8.80 0.92 3.10
N ALA A 288 8.55 0.06 4.09
CA ALA A 288 7.98 -1.24 3.77
C ALA A 288 7.16 -1.84 4.92
N ASN A 289 6.18 -2.65 4.53
CA ASN A 289 5.44 -3.56 5.40
C ASN A 289 5.51 -4.97 4.82
N PRO A 290 6.61 -5.73 5.05
CA PRO A 290 6.75 -7.08 4.54
C PRO A 290 5.76 -8.04 5.21
N PRO A 291 5.50 -9.23 4.63
CA PRO A 291 4.66 -10.25 5.24
C PRO A 291 5.09 -10.60 6.66
N PHE A 292 4.14 -10.61 7.61
CA PHE A 292 4.43 -10.86 9.04
C PHE A 292 4.76 -12.31 9.37
N GLY A 293 4.48 -13.23 8.47
CA GLY A 293 4.68 -14.66 8.64
C GLY A 293 4.98 -15.36 7.32
N GLY A 294 5.14 -16.67 7.43
CA GLY A 294 5.50 -17.50 6.30
C GLY A 294 6.93 -18.01 6.41
N SER A 295 7.22 -19.03 5.65
CA SER A 295 8.56 -19.62 5.59
C SER A 295 9.01 -19.72 4.14
N GLU A 296 10.18 -19.18 3.85
CA GLU A 296 10.81 -19.30 2.54
C GLU A 296 11.51 -20.66 2.36
N ARG A 297 11.62 -21.09 1.11
CA ARG A 297 12.30 -22.32 0.75
C ARG A 297 13.79 -22.25 1.09
N LYS A 298 14.42 -23.40 1.35
CA LYS A 298 15.84 -23.48 1.71
C LYS A 298 16.76 -22.84 0.68
N GLU A 299 16.43 -22.95 -0.61
CA GLU A 299 17.18 -22.34 -1.71
C GLU A 299 17.21 -20.79 -1.57
N VAL A 300 16.08 -20.20 -1.19
CA VAL A 300 15.97 -18.76 -0.96
C VAL A 300 16.76 -18.34 0.29
N GLN A 301 16.68 -19.13 1.37
CA GLN A 301 17.40 -18.86 2.61
C GLN A 301 18.93 -18.82 2.40
N GLN A 302 19.45 -19.52 1.39
CA GLN A 302 20.89 -19.53 1.06
C GLN A 302 21.41 -18.16 0.57
N ASN A 303 20.51 -17.29 0.08
CA ASN A 303 20.86 -15.96 -0.39
C ASN A 303 21.21 -14.99 0.75
N PHE A 304 21.00 -15.39 2.00
CA PHE A 304 21.12 -14.54 3.17
C PHE A 304 22.25 -15.04 4.10
N PRO A 305 23.04 -14.14 4.69
CA PRO A 305 24.02 -14.48 5.75
C PRO A 305 23.35 -15.14 6.95
N ILE A 306 22.30 -14.53 7.51
CA ILE A 306 21.54 -15.07 8.65
C ILE A 306 20.54 -16.12 8.16
N LYS A 307 20.76 -17.37 8.58
CA LYS A 307 19.94 -18.50 8.12
C LYS A 307 18.66 -18.63 8.94
N THR A 308 17.55 -18.27 8.32
CA THR A 308 16.22 -18.42 8.90
C THR A 308 15.18 -18.74 7.83
N GLY A 309 14.13 -19.46 8.21
CA GLY A 309 12.94 -19.62 7.36
C GLY A 309 11.95 -18.46 7.49
N GLU A 310 12.08 -17.61 8.48
CA GLU A 310 11.14 -16.53 8.79
C GLU A 310 11.21 -15.43 7.74
N THR A 311 10.17 -15.32 6.91
CA THR A 311 10.11 -14.37 5.78
C THR A 311 10.33 -12.93 6.22
N ALA A 312 9.75 -12.50 7.35
CA ALA A 312 9.88 -11.13 7.85
C ALA A 312 11.34 -10.77 8.21
N TYR A 313 12.12 -11.74 8.71
CA TYR A 313 13.52 -11.53 9.07
C TYR A 313 14.43 -11.45 7.84
N LEU A 314 14.16 -12.27 6.84
CA LEU A 314 14.87 -12.20 5.56
C LEU A 314 14.62 -10.82 4.88
N PHE A 315 13.39 -10.30 4.95
CA PHE A 315 13.09 -8.96 4.45
C PHE A 315 13.83 -7.87 5.24
N LEU A 316 13.88 -7.95 6.57
CA LEU A 316 14.62 -6.96 7.37
C LEU A 316 16.11 -6.99 7.02
N GLU A 317 16.72 -8.17 6.89
CA GLU A 317 18.12 -8.30 6.47
C GLU A 317 18.34 -7.73 5.05
N HIS A 318 17.42 -8.01 4.12
CA HIS A 318 17.41 -7.41 2.78
C HIS A 318 17.38 -5.88 2.86
N PHE A 319 16.49 -5.29 3.64
CA PHE A 319 16.38 -3.84 3.76
C PHE A 319 17.64 -3.20 4.37
N ILE A 320 18.22 -3.80 5.40
CA ILE A 320 19.51 -3.33 5.94
C ILE A 320 20.57 -3.31 4.84
N LYS A 321 20.66 -4.34 3.99
CA LYS A 321 21.65 -4.42 2.92
C LYS A 321 21.41 -3.41 1.80
N TYR A 322 20.12 -3.22 1.39
CA TYR A 322 19.72 -2.32 0.31
C TYR A 322 19.65 -0.84 0.70
N LEU A 323 19.75 -0.52 1.99
CA LEU A 323 19.81 0.86 2.45
C LEU A 323 21.23 1.42 2.24
N LYS A 324 21.36 2.61 1.65
CA LYS A 324 22.63 3.34 1.53
C LYS A 324 23.15 3.75 2.90
N ALA A 325 24.45 3.91 3.05
CA ALA A 325 25.03 4.58 4.20
C ALA A 325 24.47 6.02 4.29
N GLY A 326 23.97 6.41 5.45
CA GLY A 326 23.27 7.67 5.68
C GLY A 326 21.78 7.66 5.31
N GLY A 327 21.30 6.58 4.69
CA GLY A 327 19.87 6.42 4.31
C GLY A 327 18.99 6.08 5.52
N ASN A 328 17.68 6.35 5.37
CA ASN A 328 16.68 6.16 6.42
C ASN A 328 15.69 5.06 6.06
N ALA A 329 15.20 4.35 7.07
CA ALA A 329 14.18 3.32 6.88
C ALA A 329 13.05 3.43 7.91
N GLY A 330 11.84 3.07 7.47
CA GLY A 330 10.64 2.88 8.30
C GLY A 330 10.00 1.54 7.95
N ILE A 331 10.20 0.52 8.79
CA ILE A 331 9.84 -0.86 8.50
C ILE A 331 8.84 -1.38 9.53
N VAL A 332 7.68 -1.84 9.05
CA VAL A 332 6.69 -2.52 9.89
C VAL A 332 7.09 -3.98 10.07
N ILE A 333 7.12 -4.46 11.31
CA ILE A 333 7.43 -5.85 11.61
C ILE A 333 6.60 -6.33 12.81
N LYS A 334 6.46 -7.64 12.99
CA LYS A 334 5.78 -8.21 14.15
C LYS A 334 6.53 -7.89 15.45
N ASN A 335 5.78 -7.61 16.50
CA ASN A 335 6.32 -7.24 17.81
C ASN A 335 7.24 -8.32 18.43
N THR A 336 6.98 -9.61 18.14
CA THR A 336 7.80 -10.72 18.63
C THR A 336 9.28 -10.64 18.21
N PHE A 337 9.61 -9.87 17.18
CA PHE A 337 11.00 -9.59 16.80
C PHE A 337 11.83 -9.00 17.96
N LEU A 338 11.21 -8.23 18.84
CA LEU A 338 11.91 -7.58 19.95
C LEU A 338 12.46 -8.57 20.98
N SER A 339 11.77 -9.71 21.21
CA SER A 339 12.04 -10.62 22.33
C SER A 339 12.35 -12.07 21.93
N ASN A 340 12.18 -12.45 20.66
CA ASN A 340 12.48 -13.83 20.25
C ASN A 340 13.92 -14.23 20.56
N THR A 341 14.10 -15.44 21.09
CA THR A 341 15.38 -15.96 21.62
C THR A 341 16.08 -16.96 20.70
N ASP A 342 15.53 -17.19 19.49
CA ASP A 342 16.23 -18.00 18.50
C ASP A 342 17.46 -17.25 17.94
N ASN A 343 18.48 -18.01 17.51
CA ASN A 343 19.75 -17.45 17.06
C ASN A 343 19.59 -16.41 15.94
N ALA A 344 18.70 -16.65 14.99
CA ALA A 344 18.52 -15.74 13.86
C ALA A 344 17.92 -14.40 14.31
N SER A 345 16.99 -14.41 15.26
CA SER A 345 16.42 -13.19 15.85
C SER A 345 17.49 -12.38 16.58
N ILE A 346 18.32 -13.05 17.39
CA ILE A 346 19.41 -12.41 18.14
C ILE A 346 20.45 -11.81 17.18
N GLU A 347 20.93 -12.59 16.20
CA GLU A 347 21.90 -12.14 15.21
C GLU A 347 21.36 -10.94 14.38
N LEU A 348 20.07 -10.96 14.03
CA LEU A 348 19.47 -9.88 13.24
C LEU A 348 19.30 -8.60 14.07
N ARG A 349 18.90 -8.70 15.36
CA ARG A 349 18.87 -7.54 16.26
C ARG A 349 20.28 -6.97 16.47
N LYS A 350 21.27 -7.83 16.71
CA LYS A 350 22.68 -7.42 16.81
C LYS A 350 23.12 -6.68 15.55
N LYS A 351 22.92 -7.27 14.38
CA LYS A 351 23.26 -6.65 13.09
C LYS A 351 22.60 -5.29 12.90
N LEU A 352 21.29 -5.17 13.22
CA LEU A 352 20.57 -3.92 13.12
C LEU A 352 21.17 -2.84 14.04
N LEU A 353 21.51 -3.19 15.28
CA LEU A 353 22.07 -2.26 16.25
C LEU A 353 23.52 -1.87 15.96
N GLU A 354 24.32 -2.76 15.36
CA GLU A 354 25.73 -2.50 15.02
C GLU A 354 25.89 -1.74 13.69
N GLU A 355 25.10 -2.06 12.66
CA GLU A 355 25.22 -1.45 11.32
C GLU A 355 24.34 -0.20 11.15
N CYS A 356 23.30 -0.04 11.98
CA CYS A 356 22.34 1.03 11.88
C CYS A 356 22.11 1.71 13.23
N ASN A 357 21.74 2.97 13.19
CA ASN A 357 21.19 3.69 14.32
C ASN A 357 19.66 3.46 14.37
N LEU A 358 19.22 2.44 15.12
CA LEU A 358 17.82 2.21 15.43
C LEU A 358 17.37 3.26 16.45
N HIS A 359 16.95 4.39 15.96
CA HIS A 359 16.67 5.56 16.81
C HIS A 359 15.24 5.62 17.38
N THR A 360 14.27 4.87 16.83
CA THR A 360 12.87 4.91 17.26
C THR A 360 12.18 3.58 17.00
N ILE A 361 11.41 3.13 17.98
CA ILE A 361 10.45 2.02 17.86
C ILE A 361 9.07 2.55 18.22
N LEU A 362 8.12 2.46 17.26
CA LEU A 362 6.71 2.73 17.50
C LEU A 362 6.00 1.41 17.78
N ASP A 363 5.52 1.22 19.00
CA ASP A 363 4.70 0.05 19.41
C ASP A 363 3.23 0.32 19.11
N LEU A 364 2.63 -0.46 18.21
CA LEU A 364 1.26 -0.30 17.75
C LEU A 364 0.30 -1.16 18.58
N PRO A 365 -0.92 -0.67 18.90
CA PRO A 365 -1.92 -1.45 19.56
C PRO A 365 -2.45 -2.59 18.67
N SER A 366 -3.07 -3.58 19.27
CA SER A 366 -3.81 -4.61 18.55
C SER A 366 -4.95 -3.98 17.75
N GLY A 367 -5.27 -4.57 16.58
CA GLY A 367 -6.37 -4.09 15.72
C GLY A 367 -5.95 -3.08 14.63
N VAL A 368 -4.72 -2.60 14.61
CA VAL A 368 -4.17 -1.80 13.49
C VAL A 368 -4.18 -2.63 12.21
N PHE A 369 -3.75 -3.89 12.30
CA PHE A 369 -3.82 -4.86 11.22
C PHE A 369 -4.88 -5.91 11.53
N GLN A 370 -5.70 -6.24 10.53
CA GLN A 370 -6.85 -7.14 10.70
C GLN A 370 -6.48 -8.60 11.02
N ALA A 371 -5.24 -9.00 10.78
CA ALA A 371 -4.72 -10.32 11.10
C ALA A 371 -4.57 -10.59 12.60
N GLY A 372 -4.86 -9.62 13.47
CA GLY A 372 -4.70 -9.74 14.93
C GLY A 372 -3.24 -9.81 15.41
N VAL A 373 -2.28 -9.58 14.50
CA VAL A 373 -0.85 -9.58 14.82
C VAL A 373 -0.47 -8.24 15.44
N LYS A 374 0.13 -8.27 16.62
CA LYS A 374 0.73 -7.08 17.22
C LYS A 374 2.02 -6.74 16.47
N THR A 375 2.15 -5.49 16.05
CA THR A 375 3.24 -5.00 15.21
C THR A 375 3.92 -3.78 15.82
N ILE A 376 5.13 -3.54 15.34
CA ILE A 376 5.92 -2.35 15.63
C ILE A 376 6.41 -1.73 14.33
N VAL A 377 6.83 -0.47 14.39
CA VAL A 377 7.59 0.18 13.31
C VAL A 377 8.99 0.47 13.81
N LEU A 378 9.98 -0.04 13.07
CA LEU A 378 11.39 0.23 13.29
C LEU A 378 11.81 1.43 12.42
N PHE A 379 12.37 2.48 13.04
CA PHE A 379 12.95 3.61 12.34
C PHE A 379 14.46 3.64 12.58
N PHE A 380 15.23 3.50 11.52
CA PHE A 380 16.68 3.44 11.63
C PHE A 380 17.39 4.15 10.47
N LYS A 381 18.61 4.59 10.75
CA LYS A 381 19.52 5.20 9.79
C LYS A 381 20.76 4.33 9.66
N LYS A 382 21.20 3.99 8.46
CA LYS A 382 22.35 3.14 8.24
C LYS A 382 23.68 3.91 8.35
N GLY A 383 24.69 3.26 8.89
CA GLY A 383 26.08 3.74 8.88
C GLY A 383 26.66 4.14 10.24
N GLU A 384 25.82 4.14 11.27
CA GLU A 384 26.24 4.43 12.65
C GLU A 384 25.63 3.38 13.60
N PRO A 385 26.36 2.86 14.60
CA PRO A 385 25.78 1.94 15.57
C PRO A 385 24.78 2.66 16.49
N THR A 386 23.77 1.92 16.92
CA THR A 386 22.77 2.42 17.86
C THR A 386 23.37 2.62 19.25
N GLN A 387 23.25 3.81 19.81
CA GLN A 387 23.61 4.10 21.20
C GLN A 387 22.38 4.04 22.11
N LYS A 388 21.27 4.60 21.63
CA LYS A 388 20.04 4.78 22.40
C LYS A 388 18.83 4.57 21.49
N VAL A 389 17.87 3.81 21.95
CA VAL A 389 16.58 3.59 21.27
C VAL A 389 15.50 4.34 22.02
N TRP A 390 14.71 5.16 21.32
CA TRP A 390 13.51 5.78 21.85
C TRP A 390 12.30 4.95 21.47
N PHE A 391 11.48 4.61 22.46
CA PHE A 391 10.23 3.87 22.30
C PHE A 391 9.04 4.80 22.43
N TYR A 392 8.06 4.60 21.58
CA TYR A 392 6.74 5.23 21.71
C TYR A 392 5.66 4.15 21.64
N GLN A 393 4.88 4.03 22.71
CA GLN A 393 3.75 3.12 22.79
C GLN A 393 2.47 3.87 22.44
N LEU A 394 1.84 3.52 21.32
CA LEU A 394 0.57 4.10 20.91
C LEU A 394 -0.55 3.52 21.78
N ASN A 395 -0.98 4.29 22.78
CA ASN A 395 -2.11 3.96 23.64
C ASN A 395 -3.34 4.73 23.19
N LEU A 396 -4.44 4.04 22.97
CA LEU A 396 -5.72 4.61 22.56
C LEU A 396 -6.79 4.20 23.57
N ASP A 397 -7.68 5.14 23.92
CA ASP A 397 -8.80 4.92 24.85
C ASP A 397 -9.95 4.13 24.20
N ARG A 398 -9.71 3.56 23.00
CA ARG A 398 -10.67 2.78 22.23
C ARG A 398 -10.03 1.54 21.63
N THR A 399 -10.87 0.56 21.29
CA THR A 399 -10.43 -0.62 20.55
C THR A 399 -10.53 -0.36 19.06
N LEU A 400 -9.40 -0.52 18.35
CA LEU A 400 -9.38 -0.40 16.90
C LEU A 400 -10.12 -1.58 16.23
N GLY A 401 -10.85 -1.27 15.17
CA GLY A 401 -11.60 -2.24 14.39
C GLY A 401 -12.07 -1.68 13.06
N LYS A 402 -12.97 -2.42 12.39
CA LYS A 402 -13.52 -2.01 11.08
C LYS A 402 -14.35 -0.74 11.14
N THR A 403 -15.09 -0.55 12.23
CA THR A 403 -15.98 0.60 12.44
C THR A 403 -15.25 1.81 13.01
N ASP A 404 -14.14 1.59 13.68
CA ASP A 404 -13.32 2.63 14.29
C ASP A 404 -11.83 2.33 14.00
N PRO A 405 -11.37 2.56 12.75
CA PRO A 405 -10.00 2.28 12.36
C PRO A 405 -9.03 3.35 12.88
N LEU A 406 -7.73 3.04 12.80
CA LEU A 406 -6.65 4.00 13.04
C LEU A 406 -6.82 5.23 12.14
N ASN A 407 -6.67 6.42 12.69
CA ASN A 407 -6.74 7.70 11.99
C ASN A 407 -5.50 8.59 12.24
N GLU A 408 -5.41 9.73 11.55
CA GLU A 408 -4.22 10.60 11.63
C GLU A 408 -4.05 11.26 12.99
N ASN A 409 -5.16 11.58 13.69
CA ASN A 409 -5.09 12.22 15.00
C ASN A 409 -4.48 11.27 16.03
N ASP A 410 -4.68 9.96 15.91
CA ASP A 410 -4.09 8.95 16.79
C ASP A 410 -2.56 8.98 16.78
N LEU A 411 -1.97 9.34 15.65
CA LEU A 411 -0.52 9.34 15.42
C LEU A 411 0.12 10.74 15.51
N ALA A 412 -0.67 11.78 15.69
CA ALA A 412 -0.19 13.16 15.68
C ALA A 412 0.83 13.43 16.81
N ASP A 413 0.56 12.97 18.02
CA ASP A 413 1.46 13.11 19.17
C ASP A 413 2.80 12.36 18.95
N PHE A 414 2.75 11.16 18.38
CA PHE A 414 3.96 10.42 18.00
C PHE A 414 4.83 11.20 17.02
N VAL A 415 4.24 11.69 15.92
CA VAL A 415 4.95 12.44 14.87
C VAL A 415 5.59 13.69 15.42
N GLU A 416 4.94 14.38 16.37
CA GLU A 416 5.50 15.58 16.99
C GLU A 416 6.63 15.23 17.95
N LYS A 417 6.41 14.29 18.87
CA LYS A 417 7.40 13.87 19.88
C LYS A 417 8.62 13.18 19.28
N GLN A 418 8.47 12.51 18.13
CA GLN A 418 9.58 11.86 17.43
C GLN A 418 10.72 12.85 17.09
N LYS A 419 10.43 14.13 16.89
CA LYS A 419 11.44 15.16 16.57
C LYS A 419 12.41 15.42 17.73
N THR A 420 11.93 15.39 18.96
CA THR A 420 12.71 15.70 20.19
C THR A 420 12.92 14.50 21.09
N LYS A 421 12.15 13.41 20.88
CA LYS A 421 12.25 12.14 21.61
C LYS A 421 12.23 12.28 23.12
N PRO A 422 11.23 13.00 23.69
CA PRO A 422 11.12 13.19 25.13
C PRO A 422 10.66 11.91 25.81
N ASP A 423 11.02 11.73 27.07
CA ASP A 423 10.34 10.77 27.92
C ASP A 423 8.98 11.30 28.34
N SER A 424 7.96 10.46 28.32
CA SER A 424 6.58 10.77 28.69
C SER A 424 5.85 9.52 29.17
N GLU A 425 4.58 9.63 29.51
CA GLU A 425 3.74 8.49 29.86
C GLU A 425 3.74 7.38 28.79
N ASN A 426 3.81 7.77 27.51
CA ASN A 426 3.77 6.88 26.36
C ASN A 426 5.14 6.64 25.70
N SER A 427 6.22 7.28 26.21
CA SER A 427 7.52 7.19 25.56
C SER A 427 8.67 7.17 26.57
N TRP A 428 9.72 6.42 26.24
CA TRP A 428 10.92 6.27 27.03
C TRP A 428 12.11 5.91 26.16
N SER A 429 13.30 6.04 26.73
CA SER A 429 14.53 5.70 26.03
C SER A 429 15.32 4.60 26.76
N VAL A 430 16.01 3.78 25.99
CA VAL A 430 16.86 2.68 26.47
C VAL A 430 18.22 2.80 25.82
N ASN A 431 19.31 2.72 26.62
CA ASN A 431 20.65 2.65 26.07
C ASN A 431 20.94 1.20 25.65
N VAL A 432 21.59 1.02 24.51
CA VAL A 432 21.96 -0.33 24.02
C VAL A 432 22.92 -1.02 24.99
N ALA A 433 23.76 -0.26 25.69
CA ALA A 433 24.66 -0.80 26.70
C ALA A 433 23.98 -1.45 27.92
N ASP A 434 22.69 -1.14 28.14
CA ASP A 434 21.90 -1.68 29.22
C ASP A 434 21.10 -2.95 28.81
N LEU A 435 21.18 -3.36 27.56
CA LEU A 435 20.54 -4.58 27.04
C LEU A 435 21.31 -5.82 27.47
N ASP A 436 20.58 -6.95 27.52
CA ASP A 436 21.19 -8.26 27.77
C ASP A 436 22.00 -8.79 26.55
N ASP A 437 22.66 -9.94 26.73
CA ASP A 437 23.46 -10.59 25.67
C ASP A 437 22.60 -11.06 24.47
N ASN A 438 21.29 -11.13 24.62
CA ASN A 438 20.35 -11.47 23.55
C ASN A 438 19.82 -10.23 22.80
N TYR A 439 20.28 -9.03 23.18
CA TYR A 439 19.78 -7.79 22.63
C TYR A 439 18.26 -7.67 22.70
N ASP A 440 17.67 -8.05 23.86
CA ASP A 440 16.21 -7.98 24.06
C ASP A 440 15.74 -6.53 24.08
N LEU A 441 14.94 -6.17 23.07
CA LEU A 441 14.34 -4.85 22.91
C LEU A 441 12.91 -4.76 23.45
N SER A 442 12.41 -5.81 24.13
CA SER A 442 11.05 -5.81 24.71
C SER A 442 10.98 -5.12 26.08
N VAL A 443 11.72 -4.02 26.21
CA VAL A 443 11.80 -3.27 27.47
C VAL A 443 10.47 -2.61 27.79
N LYS A 444 9.96 -2.87 29.00
CA LYS A 444 8.69 -2.30 29.46
C LYS A 444 8.82 -0.79 29.67
N ASN A 445 7.70 -0.10 29.42
CA ASN A 445 7.61 1.33 29.70
C ASN A 445 7.76 1.60 31.21
N PRO A 446 8.85 2.27 31.65
CA PRO A 446 9.08 2.56 33.07
C PRO A 446 8.17 3.69 33.59
N ASN A 447 7.58 4.47 32.69
CA ASN A 447 6.74 5.63 33.03
C ASN A 447 5.26 5.26 33.10
N LYS A 448 4.91 3.98 32.79
CA LYS A 448 3.53 3.52 32.86
C LYS A 448 3.06 3.52 34.30
N VAL A 449 2.11 4.39 34.61
CA VAL A 449 1.41 4.36 35.89
C VAL A 449 0.59 3.07 35.93
N GLU A 450 0.98 2.10 36.76
CA GLU A 450 0.12 0.97 37.06
C GLU A 450 -1.09 1.49 37.81
N ILE A 451 -2.23 1.56 37.15
CA ILE A 451 -3.51 1.73 37.85
C ILE A 451 -3.75 0.43 38.57
N VAL A 452 -3.33 0.38 39.81
CA VAL A 452 -3.67 -0.74 40.69
C VAL A 452 -5.18 -0.64 40.95
N ASP A 453 -5.92 -1.62 40.47
CA ASP A 453 -7.34 -1.71 40.79
C ASP A 453 -7.44 -2.07 42.29
N GLU A 454 -7.70 -1.07 43.11
CA GLU A 454 -7.81 -1.24 44.56
C GLU A 454 -9.12 -1.96 45.01
N ARG A 455 -10.00 -2.22 44.04
CA ARG A 455 -11.26 -2.95 44.34
C ARG A 455 -10.99 -4.38 44.77
N SER A 456 -11.61 -4.77 45.84
CA SER A 456 -11.56 -6.18 46.27
C SER A 456 -12.31 -7.07 45.26
N PRO A 457 -11.99 -8.39 45.21
CA PRO A 457 -12.73 -9.34 44.37
C PRO A 457 -14.24 -9.31 44.62
N GLN A 458 -14.64 -9.05 45.86
CA GLN A 458 -16.05 -8.93 46.25
C GLN A 458 -16.70 -7.67 45.64
N GLN A 459 -15.99 -6.55 45.59
CA GLN A 459 -16.49 -5.33 44.96
C GLN A 459 -16.63 -5.51 43.44
N ILE A 460 -15.64 -6.15 42.80
CA ILE A 460 -15.70 -6.44 41.36
C ILE A 460 -16.87 -7.39 41.06
N ALA A 461 -17.08 -8.42 41.88
CA ALA A 461 -18.22 -9.35 41.72
C ALA A 461 -19.57 -8.61 41.85
N ALA A 462 -19.71 -7.72 42.84
CA ALA A 462 -20.92 -6.92 43.01
C ALA A 462 -21.20 -5.97 41.84
N GLU A 463 -20.15 -5.35 41.25
CA GLU A 463 -20.28 -4.52 40.06
C GLU A 463 -20.68 -5.34 38.83
N ILE A 464 -20.13 -6.54 38.65
CA ILE A 464 -20.52 -7.46 37.56
C ILE A 464 -22.00 -7.84 37.69
N GLU A 465 -22.49 -8.19 38.93
CA GLU A 465 -23.89 -8.48 39.18
C GLU A 465 -24.80 -7.27 38.86
N ALA A 466 -24.41 -6.07 39.26
CA ALA A 466 -25.15 -4.85 38.96
C ALA A 466 -25.24 -4.56 37.45
N LEU A 467 -24.14 -4.69 36.73
CA LEU A 467 -24.12 -4.53 35.29
C LEU A 467 -24.93 -5.61 34.54
N ALA A 468 -24.91 -6.85 35.04
CA ALA A 468 -25.73 -7.93 34.50
C ALA A 468 -27.24 -7.66 34.68
N ALA A 469 -27.64 -7.16 35.88
CA ALA A 469 -29.01 -6.76 36.13
C ALA A 469 -29.48 -5.59 35.27
N ASP A 470 -28.63 -4.58 35.08
CA ASP A 470 -28.90 -3.44 34.17
C ASP A 470 -29.04 -3.87 32.70
N SER A 471 -28.15 -4.76 32.26
CA SER A 471 -28.22 -5.36 30.93
C SER A 471 -29.53 -6.12 30.70
N GLN A 472 -29.96 -6.90 31.68
CA GLN A 472 -31.24 -7.62 31.60
C GLN A 472 -32.44 -6.68 31.60
N ARG A 473 -32.39 -5.59 32.38
CA ARG A 473 -33.43 -4.56 32.37
C ARG A 473 -33.57 -3.91 31.03
N LEU A 474 -32.46 -3.47 30.43
CA LEU A 474 -32.42 -2.85 29.07
C LEU A 474 -32.92 -3.82 27.99
N LEU A 475 -32.58 -5.10 28.11
CA LEU A 475 -33.06 -6.13 27.20
C LEU A 475 -34.59 -6.28 27.27
N ASN A 476 -35.15 -6.29 28.49
CA ASN A 476 -36.58 -6.36 28.71
C ASN A 476 -37.30 -5.11 28.13
N GLU A 477 -36.74 -3.91 28.36
CA GLU A 477 -37.26 -2.66 27.78
C GLU A 477 -37.30 -2.72 26.25
N ILE A 478 -36.24 -3.24 25.61
CA ILE A 478 -36.20 -3.44 24.14
C ILE A 478 -37.27 -4.46 23.70
N MET A 479 -37.43 -5.54 24.43
CA MET A 479 -38.44 -6.56 24.10
C MET A 479 -39.88 -6.05 24.26
N GLU A 480 -40.13 -5.09 25.18
CA GLU A 480 -41.44 -4.42 25.32
C GLU A 480 -41.69 -3.39 24.21
N MET A 481 -40.69 -2.91 23.51
CA MET A 481 -40.78 -1.95 22.39
C MET A 481 -40.94 -2.63 21.02
N LEU A 482 -40.69 -3.96 20.94
CA LEU A 482 -40.84 -4.79 19.75
C LEU A 482 -42.23 -5.47 19.73
#